data_a7c6eacff97937354adb1916d2087ce8
#
_entry.id   a7c6eacff97937354adb1916d2087ce8
#
_cell.length_a   1.000
_cell.length_b   1.000
_cell.length_c   1.000
_cell.angle_alpha   90.00
_cell.angle_beta   90.00
_cell.angle_gamma   90.00
#
_symmetry.space_group_name_H-M   'P 1'
#
loop_
_entity.id
_entity.type
_entity.pdbx_description
1 polymer ?
#
loop_
_entity_poly.entity_id
_entity_poly.type
_entity_poly.pdbx_seq_one_letter_code
_entity_poly.pdbx_strand_id
1 'polypeptide(L)'
;IVIEALSKTIKTSFEDFQLDNLTIQNELTPQSEEIRSAVEDDKDLGAGDQGIMVGYATNETKSLMPQTFDISRNIQMSLWDIQNNDESLDLDSKVQVTTGGKKTKVVISTQHKKDIDIDGLRNNLEEMIGELVNNDFQFDLNPSGSFVKGGPAGDTGLTGRKIVVDAYGPTVPVGGGAFSGKDPSKVDRSAAYAARHLAKNIVAHKLAEICQVRVAYAIGKAEPYELSIETFDTSKKDDVVLNDFVSKFDMMPGMIIERLDLLNVNY
;
A
#
# COMPACT_ATOMS: atom_id res chain seq x y z
N ILE A 1 -21.38 9.24 -8.04
CA ILE A 1 -20.32 8.31 -7.59
C ILE A 1 -19.05 9.08 -7.16
N VAL A 2 -18.37 9.86 -8.05
CA VAL A 2 -17.11 10.56 -7.71
C VAL A 2 -17.30 11.54 -6.56
N ILE A 3 -18.27 12.46 -6.65
CA ILE A 3 -18.58 13.42 -5.58
C ILE A 3 -18.98 12.70 -4.29
N GLU A 4 -19.78 11.66 -4.36
CA GLU A 4 -20.18 10.85 -3.21
C GLU A 4 -19.00 10.14 -2.55
N ALA A 5 -18.07 9.59 -3.33
CA ALA A 5 -16.85 8.97 -2.80
C ALA A 5 -15.97 10.02 -2.11
N LEU A 6 -15.78 11.17 -2.73
CA LEU A 6 -15.00 12.27 -2.17
C LEU A 6 -15.65 12.84 -0.90
N SER A 7 -16.97 12.98 -0.83
CA SER A 7 -17.67 13.48 0.36
C SER A 7 -17.54 12.56 1.58
N LYS A 8 -17.27 11.28 1.37
CA LYS A 8 -17.01 10.30 2.45
C LYS A 8 -15.58 10.32 2.96
N THR A 9 -14.65 10.82 2.16
CA THR A 9 -13.21 10.73 2.44
C THR A 9 -12.56 12.08 2.72
N ILE A 10 -13.16 13.17 2.28
CA ILE A 10 -12.61 14.52 2.45
C ILE A 10 -13.43 15.26 3.50
N LYS A 11 -12.76 15.77 4.53
CA LYS A 11 -13.35 16.80 5.39
C LYS A 11 -13.81 17.97 4.50
N THR A 12 -15.04 18.40 4.67
CA THR A 12 -15.67 19.48 3.89
C THR A 12 -15.05 20.86 4.13
N SER A 13 -13.98 20.95 4.89
CA SER A 13 -13.40 22.21 5.38
C SER A 13 -12.00 22.57 4.88
N PHE A 14 -11.57 22.06 3.73
CA PHE A 14 -10.46 22.71 3.05
C PHE A 14 -10.91 24.09 2.58
N GLU A 15 -10.37 25.17 3.12
CA GLU A 15 -10.72 26.55 2.73
C GLU A 15 -10.58 26.77 1.21
N ASP A 16 -9.57 26.11 0.60
CA ASP A 16 -9.22 26.22 -0.81
C ASP A 16 -9.81 25.10 -1.69
N PHE A 17 -10.57 24.15 -1.12
CA PHE A 17 -11.13 23.04 -1.88
C PHE A 17 -12.56 22.75 -1.44
N GLN A 18 -13.51 23.11 -2.32
CA GLN A 18 -14.93 22.87 -2.10
C GLN A 18 -15.46 21.87 -3.14
N LEU A 19 -16.12 20.82 -2.66
CA LEU A 19 -16.72 19.78 -3.52
C LEU A 19 -17.68 20.35 -4.57
N ASP A 20 -18.41 21.41 -4.23
CA ASP A 20 -19.37 22.08 -5.13
C ASP A 20 -18.70 22.80 -6.31
N ASN A 21 -17.41 23.08 -6.21
CA ASN A 21 -16.64 23.76 -7.24
C ASN A 21 -15.85 22.79 -8.14
N LEU A 22 -16.05 21.47 -7.97
CA LEU A 22 -15.33 20.47 -8.76
C LEU A 22 -15.87 20.39 -10.19
N THR A 23 -14.97 20.51 -11.16
CA THR A 23 -15.22 20.11 -12.54
C THR A 23 -14.75 18.69 -12.75
N ILE A 24 -15.67 17.79 -13.12
CA ILE A 24 -15.36 16.40 -13.42
C ILE A 24 -15.30 16.23 -14.93
N GLN A 25 -14.11 15.91 -15.44
CA GLN A 25 -13.90 15.51 -16.83
C GLN A 25 -13.75 14.00 -16.90
N ASN A 26 -14.63 13.34 -17.66
CA ASN A 26 -14.62 11.89 -17.84
C ASN A 26 -14.21 11.56 -19.27
N GLU A 27 -13.05 10.93 -19.41
CA GLU A 27 -12.50 10.46 -20.68
C GLU A 27 -12.27 8.95 -20.69
N LEU A 28 -13.06 8.21 -19.90
CA LEU A 28 -12.98 6.75 -19.87
C LEU A 28 -13.38 6.18 -21.24
N THR A 29 -12.52 5.33 -21.78
CA THR A 29 -12.77 4.59 -23.02
C THR A 29 -12.82 3.08 -22.73
N PRO A 30 -13.60 2.30 -23.49
CA PRO A 30 -13.56 0.84 -23.41
C PRO A 30 -12.17 0.31 -23.73
N GLN A 31 -11.81 -0.81 -23.10
CA GLN A 31 -10.59 -1.53 -23.45
C GLN A 31 -10.64 -1.99 -24.91
N SER A 32 -9.48 -2.03 -25.60
CA SER A 32 -9.41 -2.52 -26.98
C SER A 32 -9.90 -3.97 -27.07
N GLU A 33 -10.62 -4.29 -28.17
CA GLU A 33 -11.13 -5.65 -28.38
C GLU A 33 -10.02 -6.69 -28.50
N GLU A 34 -8.86 -6.31 -29.06
CA GLU A 34 -7.70 -7.19 -29.19
C GLU A 34 -7.18 -7.64 -27.81
N ILE A 35 -7.03 -6.72 -26.88
CA ILE A 35 -6.59 -7.02 -25.51
C ILE A 35 -7.65 -7.84 -24.78
N ARG A 36 -8.93 -7.47 -24.92
CA ARG A 36 -10.03 -8.21 -24.30
C ARG A 36 -10.09 -9.64 -24.77
N SER A 37 -10.02 -9.87 -26.08
CA SER A 37 -10.05 -11.22 -26.69
C SER A 37 -8.82 -12.05 -26.31
N ALA A 38 -7.66 -11.44 -26.12
CA ALA A 38 -6.44 -12.14 -25.69
C ALA A 38 -6.49 -12.59 -24.22
N VAL A 39 -7.32 -11.96 -23.39
CA VAL A 39 -7.46 -12.25 -21.96
C VAL A 39 -8.65 -13.15 -21.66
N GLU A 40 -9.77 -12.97 -22.39
CA GLU A 40 -10.99 -13.75 -22.28
C GLU A 40 -10.91 -14.97 -23.24
N ASP A 41 -10.05 -15.95 -22.93
CA ASP A 41 -10.12 -17.27 -23.62
C ASP A 41 -11.18 -18.13 -22.95
N ASP A 42 -11.90 -18.95 -23.76
CA ASP A 42 -13.09 -19.71 -23.33
C ASP A 42 -12.89 -20.71 -22.18
N LYS A 43 -11.66 -20.90 -21.72
CA LYS A 43 -11.33 -21.92 -20.69
C LYS A 43 -10.61 -21.36 -19.45
N ASP A 44 -9.72 -20.39 -19.63
CA ASP A 44 -8.90 -19.88 -18.53
C ASP A 44 -8.65 -18.38 -18.72
N LEU A 45 -8.88 -17.58 -17.68
CA LEU A 45 -8.58 -16.15 -17.69
C LEU A 45 -7.06 -15.94 -17.83
N GLY A 46 -6.64 -15.40 -18.97
CA GLY A 46 -5.24 -15.04 -19.23
C GLY A 46 -4.82 -13.79 -18.45
N ALA A 47 -3.52 -13.62 -18.23
CA ALA A 47 -3.01 -12.38 -17.64
C ALA A 47 -3.30 -11.18 -18.54
N GLY A 48 -3.86 -10.12 -17.98
CA GLY A 48 -4.21 -8.90 -18.70
C GLY A 48 -3.03 -8.03 -19.09
N ASP A 49 -1.83 -8.35 -18.62
CA ASP A 49 -0.58 -7.65 -18.91
C ASP A 49 0.62 -8.58 -18.68
N GLN A 50 1.78 -8.12 -19.12
CA GLN A 50 3.07 -8.71 -18.78
C GLN A 50 3.68 -7.93 -17.63
N GLY A 51 4.44 -8.62 -16.75
CA GLY A 51 5.11 -7.94 -15.65
C GLY A 51 5.59 -8.91 -14.58
N ILE A 52 6.29 -8.36 -13.60
CA ILE A 52 6.73 -9.07 -12.40
C ILE A 52 6.06 -8.43 -11.20
N MET A 53 5.33 -9.23 -10.43
CA MET A 53 4.68 -8.81 -9.20
C MET A 53 5.44 -9.36 -8.01
N VAL A 54 5.51 -8.57 -6.94
CA VAL A 54 6.29 -8.90 -5.75
C VAL A 54 5.39 -8.97 -4.53
N GLY A 55 5.52 -10.05 -3.78
CA GLY A 55 4.97 -10.21 -2.45
C GLY A 55 6.10 -10.33 -1.41
N TYR A 56 5.87 -9.86 -0.20
CA TYR A 56 6.86 -9.91 0.87
C TYR A 56 6.20 -10.13 2.22
N ALA A 57 6.91 -10.80 3.12
CA ALA A 57 6.55 -10.91 4.53
C ALA A 57 7.82 -11.06 5.38
N THR A 58 7.75 -10.59 6.62
CA THR A 58 8.80 -10.72 7.63
C THR A 58 8.16 -10.94 9.00
N ASN A 59 8.86 -11.62 9.91
CA ASN A 59 8.38 -11.85 11.27
C ASN A 59 8.70 -10.69 12.23
N GLU A 60 9.17 -9.54 11.72
CA GLU A 60 9.54 -8.37 12.53
C GLU A 60 8.33 -7.77 13.27
N THR A 61 7.14 -7.89 12.72
CA THR A 61 5.91 -7.32 13.25
C THR A 61 4.76 -8.32 13.27
N LYS A 62 3.73 -8.05 14.05
CA LYS A 62 2.50 -8.88 14.08
C LYS A 62 1.74 -8.87 12.75
N SER A 63 1.84 -7.79 12.00
CA SER A 63 1.24 -7.66 10.67
C SER A 63 2.03 -8.43 9.60
N LEU A 64 3.23 -8.93 9.94
CA LEU A 64 4.20 -9.53 9.03
C LEU A 64 4.66 -8.56 7.93
N MET A 65 4.68 -7.26 8.24
CA MET A 65 5.21 -6.18 7.40
C MET A 65 6.58 -5.71 7.92
N PRO A 66 7.41 -5.06 7.08
CA PRO A 66 8.64 -4.42 7.55
C PRO A 66 8.36 -3.45 8.70
N GLN A 67 9.21 -3.47 9.73
CA GLN A 67 9.02 -2.69 10.95
C GLN A 67 8.84 -1.18 10.69
N THR A 68 9.67 -0.60 9.83
CA THR A 68 9.57 0.83 9.51
C THR A 68 8.24 1.18 8.83
N PHE A 69 7.76 0.29 7.95
CA PHE A 69 6.47 0.45 7.27
C PHE A 69 5.32 0.36 8.28
N ASP A 70 5.34 -0.65 9.15
CA ASP A 70 4.29 -0.88 10.14
C ASP A 70 4.18 0.30 11.12
N ILE A 71 5.31 0.80 11.63
CA ILE A 71 5.35 1.98 12.50
C ILE A 71 4.80 3.22 11.76
N SER A 72 5.28 3.51 10.54
CA SER A 72 4.84 4.70 9.80
C SER A 72 3.35 4.65 9.48
N ARG A 73 2.82 3.46 9.14
CA ARG A 73 1.40 3.27 8.89
C ARG A 73 0.57 3.46 10.16
N ASN A 74 0.99 2.92 11.29
CA ASN A 74 0.28 3.07 12.55
C ASN A 74 0.25 4.55 13.00
N ILE A 75 1.37 5.26 12.89
CA ILE A 75 1.43 6.71 13.14
C ILE A 75 0.48 7.46 12.19
N GLN A 76 0.47 7.13 10.89
CA GLN A 76 -0.42 7.78 9.93
C GLN A 76 -1.90 7.53 10.25
N MET A 77 -2.27 6.33 10.69
CA MET A 77 -3.64 6.02 11.09
C MET A 77 -4.06 6.79 12.33
N SER A 78 -3.22 6.85 13.37
CA SER A 78 -3.48 7.64 14.57
C SER A 78 -3.53 9.15 14.27
N LEU A 79 -2.65 9.64 13.39
CA LEU A 79 -2.69 11.02 12.92
C LEU A 79 -4.00 11.33 12.18
N TRP A 80 -4.46 10.41 11.34
CA TRP A 80 -5.73 10.56 10.62
C TRP A 80 -6.93 10.66 11.59
N ASP A 81 -6.93 9.88 12.67
CA ASP A 81 -7.94 9.99 13.72
C ASP A 81 -7.90 11.35 14.43
N ILE A 82 -6.70 11.86 14.74
CA ILE A 82 -6.52 13.21 15.31
C ILE A 82 -7.04 14.26 14.33
N GLN A 83 -6.62 14.22 13.07
CA GLN A 83 -7.06 15.15 12.03
C GLN A 83 -8.57 15.18 11.84
N ASN A 84 -9.27 14.05 11.98
CA ASN A 84 -10.72 14.01 11.87
C ASN A 84 -11.46 14.62 13.08
N ASN A 85 -10.83 14.66 14.23
CA ASN A 85 -11.41 15.17 15.48
C ASN A 85 -10.95 16.59 15.86
N ASP A 86 -9.96 17.13 15.16
CA ASP A 86 -9.42 18.47 15.38
C ASP A 86 -9.67 19.36 14.17
N GLU A 87 -10.51 20.39 14.35
CA GLU A 87 -10.86 21.35 13.28
C GLU A 87 -9.70 22.26 12.88
N SER A 88 -8.63 22.33 13.68
CA SER A 88 -7.42 23.09 13.37
C SER A 88 -6.49 22.36 12.40
N LEU A 89 -6.77 21.09 12.11
CA LEU A 89 -5.99 20.25 11.20
C LEU A 89 -6.78 19.93 9.93
N ASP A 90 -6.06 19.82 8.82
CA ASP A 90 -6.55 19.30 7.56
C ASP A 90 -5.89 17.92 7.24
N LEU A 91 -6.40 17.22 6.21
CA LEU A 91 -6.07 15.82 5.98
C LEU A 91 -4.75 15.57 5.22
N ASP A 92 -4.11 16.60 4.64
CA ASP A 92 -2.84 16.40 3.94
C ASP A 92 -1.73 16.17 4.95
N SER A 93 -1.10 15.01 4.86
CA SER A 93 -0.04 14.63 5.77
C SER A 93 0.90 13.59 5.18
N LYS A 94 2.12 13.56 5.70
CA LYS A 94 3.15 12.58 5.36
C LYS A 94 3.87 12.15 6.63
N VAL A 95 4.07 10.85 6.77
CA VAL A 95 4.84 10.26 7.88
C VAL A 95 6.05 9.54 7.30
N GLN A 96 7.22 9.82 7.83
CA GLN A 96 8.44 9.12 7.53
C GLN A 96 9.05 8.55 8.81
N VAL A 97 9.41 7.27 8.77
CA VAL A 97 10.10 6.58 9.87
C VAL A 97 11.43 6.02 9.38
N THR A 98 12.48 6.25 10.14
CA THR A 98 13.81 5.71 9.87
C THR A 98 14.31 4.97 11.12
N THR A 99 14.71 3.73 10.95
CA THR A 99 15.31 2.86 11.98
C THR A 99 16.77 2.50 11.60
N GLY A 100 17.45 1.74 12.44
CA GLY A 100 18.82 1.27 12.18
C GLY A 100 19.93 2.12 12.81
N GLY A 101 19.56 3.21 13.49
CA GLY A 101 20.46 3.99 14.34
C GLY A 101 20.25 3.70 15.83
N LYS A 102 20.83 4.57 16.69
CA LYS A 102 20.62 4.49 18.15
C LYS A 102 19.16 4.85 18.54
N LYS A 103 18.49 5.64 17.72
CA LYS A 103 17.13 6.11 17.93
C LYS A 103 16.31 5.93 16.67
N THR A 104 15.02 5.68 16.83
CA THR A 104 14.05 5.81 15.73
C THR A 104 13.86 7.29 15.41
N LYS A 105 13.87 7.67 14.14
CA LYS A 105 13.58 9.03 13.70
C LYS A 105 12.22 9.06 13.03
N VAL A 106 11.38 9.98 13.47
CA VAL A 106 10.03 10.20 12.95
C VAL A 106 9.91 11.62 12.43
N VAL A 107 9.48 11.77 11.20
CA VAL A 107 9.15 13.09 10.63
C VAL A 107 7.67 13.04 10.25
N ILE A 108 6.92 14.02 10.75
CA ILE A 108 5.53 14.25 10.36
C ILE A 108 5.42 15.62 9.71
N SER A 109 4.86 15.64 8.50
CA SER A 109 4.35 16.87 7.90
C SER A 109 2.84 16.76 7.88
N THR A 110 2.14 17.67 8.56
CA THR A 110 0.67 17.70 8.61
C THR A 110 0.15 19.10 8.37
N GLN A 111 -0.87 19.20 7.52
CA GLN A 111 -1.53 20.44 7.19
C GLN A 111 -2.33 20.96 8.40
N HIS A 112 -2.28 22.28 8.62
CA HIS A 112 -2.93 22.92 9.75
C HIS A 112 -3.42 24.31 9.39
N LYS A 113 -4.37 24.85 10.16
CA LYS A 113 -4.80 26.25 10.05
C LYS A 113 -3.73 27.21 10.55
N LYS A 114 -3.79 28.46 10.06
CA LYS A 114 -2.76 29.47 10.29
C LYS A 114 -2.52 29.76 11.77
N ASP A 115 -3.56 29.72 12.58
CA ASP A 115 -3.54 30.13 14.00
C ASP A 115 -3.45 28.95 14.97
N ILE A 116 -2.91 27.80 14.52
CA ILE A 116 -2.76 26.62 15.36
C ILE A 116 -1.73 26.83 16.47
N ASP A 117 -2.00 26.25 17.65
CA ASP A 117 -0.97 26.05 18.69
C ASP A 117 -0.03 24.91 18.27
N ILE A 118 1.05 25.25 17.59
CA ILE A 118 2.01 24.27 17.05
C ILE A 118 2.76 23.52 18.15
N ASP A 119 2.98 24.14 19.31
CA ASP A 119 3.66 23.50 20.44
C ASP A 119 2.73 22.50 21.13
N GLY A 120 1.45 22.84 21.29
CA GLY A 120 0.42 21.92 21.76
C GLY A 120 0.27 20.72 20.81
N LEU A 121 0.21 20.95 19.51
CA LEU A 121 0.18 19.87 18.52
C LEU A 121 1.42 18.98 18.61
N ARG A 122 2.62 19.57 18.73
CA ARG A 122 3.86 18.82 18.90
C ARG A 122 3.81 17.87 20.09
N ASN A 123 3.38 18.37 21.25
CA ASN A 123 3.30 17.58 22.47
C ASN A 123 2.32 16.41 22.32
N ASN A 124 1.15 16.63 21.72
CA ASN A 124 0.17 15.58 21.48
C ASN A 124 0.70 14.49 20.52
N LEU A 125 1.41 14.89 19.49
CA LEU A 125 2.01 13.95 18.55
C LEU A 125 3.20 13.20 19.16
N GLU A 126 4.01 13.82 20.01
CA GLU A 126 5.08 13.12 20.75
C GLU A 126 4.53 12.06 21.67
N GLU A 127 3.44 12.34 22.38
CA GLU A 127 2.76 11.34 23.23
C GLU A 127 2.25 10.15 22.38
N MET A 128 1.54 10.43 21.30
CA MET A 128 1.05 9.41 20.38
C MET A 128 2.18 8.56 19.78
N ILE A 129 3.30 9.19 19.36
CA ILE A 129 4.46 8.46 18.85
C ILE A 129 5.07 7.58 19.94
N GLY A 130 5.16 8.09 21.19
CA GLY A 130 5.70 7.36 22.35
C GLY A 130 4.95 6.05 22.63
N GLU A 131 3.64 6.01 22.36
CA GLU A 131 2.83 4.78 22.49
C GLU A 131 3.10 3.75 21.39
N LEU A 132 3.50 4.21 20.20
CA LEU A 132 3.69 3.37 19.01
C LEU A 132 5.14 2.93 18.78
N VAL A 133 6.10 3.68 19.34
CA VAL A 133 7.54 3.43 19.17
C VAL A 133 8.14 2.96 20.49
N ASN A 134 8.52 1.69 20.56
CA ASN A 134 9.03 1.05 21.79
C ASN A 134 10.46 1.47 22.19
N ASN A 135 11.10 2.38 21.46
CA ASN A 135 12.50 2.81 21.67
C ASN A 135 12.58 4.34 21.78
N ASP A 136 13.72 4.83 22.27
CA ASP A 136 14.03 6.25 22.14
C ASP A 136 13.84 6.73 20.71
N PHE A 137 13.14 7.83 20.53
CA PHE A 137 12.92 8.42 19.21
C PHE A 137 13.33 9.91 19.16
N GLN A 138 13.55 10.39 17.95
CA GLN A 138 13.66 11.80 17.61
C GLN A 138 12.49 12.15 16.73
N PHE A 139 11.82 13.27 17.01
CA PHE A 139 10.63 13.70 16.28
C PHE A 139 10.81 15.10 15.70
N ASP A 140 10.49 15.25 14.43
CA ASP A 140 10.45 16.51 13.71
C ASP A 140 9.04 16.74 13.14
N LEU A 141 8.36 17.81 13.61
CA LEU A 141 7.06 18.25 13.11
C LEU A 141 7.26 19.40 12.12
N ASN A 142 6.70 19.26 10.91
CA ASN A 142 6.72 20.28 9.86
C ASN A 142 8.11 20.94 9.69
N PRO A 143 9.16 20.18 9.35
CA PRO A 143 10.54 20.70 9.34
C PRO A 143 10.75 21.84 8.33
N SER A 144 9.86 22.00 7.37
CA SER A 144 9.85 23.14 6.44
C SER A 144 9.19 24.41 7.03
N GLY A 145 8.67 24.34 8.26
CA GLY A 145 7.93 25.41 8.91
C GLY A 145 6.41 25.23 8.80
N SER A 146 5.69 26.30 8.42
CA SER A 146 4.23 26.27 8.33
C SER A 146 3.75 25.44 7.15
N PHE A 147 2.68 24.64 7.38
CA PHE A 147 2.00 23.85 6.34
C PHE A 147 0.50 24.17 6.32
N VAL A 148 0.17 25.36 5.86
CA VAL A 148 -1.23 25.87 5.80
C VAL A 148 -1.90 25.45 4.50
N LYS A 149 -1.21 25.52 3.36
CA LYS A 149 -1.75 25.16 2.05
C LYS A 149 -1.35 23.77 1.66
N GLY A 150 -2.33 22.86 1.57
CA GLY A 150 -2.13 21.46 1.21
C GLY A 150 -3.28 20.92 0.37
N GLY A 151 -3.36 19.59 0.26
CA GLY A 151 -4.36 18.91 -0.53
C GLY A 151 -4.29 19.27 -2.01
N PRO A 152 -5.40 19.11 -2.77
CA PRO A 152 -5.45 19.38 -4.22
C PRO A 152 -5.10 20.82 -4.60
N ALA A 153 -5.31 21.78 -3.71
CA ALA A 153 -4.94 23.18 -3.93
C ALA A 153 -3.44 23.46 -3.73
N GLY A 154 -2.75 22.61 -2.96
CA GLY A 154 -1.30 22.71 -2.71
C GLY A 154 -0.48 21.98 -3.76
N ASP A 155 -0.88 20.77 -4.12
CA ASP A 155 -0.16 19.93 -5.07
C ASP A 155 -1.13 19.00 -5.83
N THR A 156 -0.82 18.76 -7.09
CA THR A 156 -1.61 17.86 -7.95
C THR A 156 -1.26 16.41 -7.70
N GLY A 157 -2.27 15.61 -7.30
CA GLY A 157 -2.15 14.16 -7.15
C GLY A 157 -2.54 13.39 -8.42
N LEU A 158 -1.92 12.24 -8.61
CA LEU A 158 -2.29 11.25 -9.61
C LEU A 158 -2.28 9.85 -8.99
N THR A 159 -3.24 9.01 -9.38
CA THR A 159 -3.27 7.60 -9.01
C THR A 159 -2.01 6.88 -9.51
N GLY A 160 -1.44 5.99 -8.69
CA GLY A 160 -0.28 5.18 -9.06
C GLY A 160 1.08 5.88 -8.99
N ARG A 161 1.17 7.06 -8.38
CA ARG A 161 2.46 7.76 -8.16
C ARG A 161 3.13 7.46 -6.81
N LYS A 162 2.52 6.63 -5.97
CA LYS A 162 3.02 6.25 -4.64
C LYS A 162 3.11 4.72 -4.48
N ILE A 163 3.49 4.02 -5.56
CA ILE A 163 3.51 2.55 -5.61
C ILE A 163 4.41 1.90 -4.55
N VAL A 164 5.49 2.55 -4.16
CA VAL A 164 6.37 2.09 -3.07
C VAL A 164 5.66 2.14 -1.72
N VAL A 165 4.92 3.22 -1.47
CA VAL A 165 4.12 3.39 -0.23
C VAL A 165 2.94 2.42 -0.22
N ASP A 166 2.31 2.19 -1.36
CA ASP A 166 1.19 1.26 -1.51
C ASP A 166 1.59 -0.21 -1.26
N ALA A 167 2.89 -0.53 -1.35
CA ALA A 167 3.43 -1.89 -1.17
C ALA A 167 4.09 -2.06 0.21
N TYR A 168 5.42 -1.99 0.29
CA TYR A 168 6.20 -2.33 1.51
C TYR A 168 7.17 -1.22 1.91
N GLY A 169 7.03 -0.01 1.36
CA GLY A 169 8.03 1.04 1.50
C GLY A 169 9.34 0.68 0.76
N PRO A 170 10.45 1.31 1.10
CA PRO A 170 11.73 1.14 0.38
C PRO A 170 12.44 -0.18 0.69
N THR A 171 11.90 -1.03 1.56
CA THR A 171 12.55 -2.27 2.00
C THR A 171 12.57 -3.34 0.91
N VAL A 172 11.58 -3.32 -0.01
CA VAL A 172 11.33 -4.38 -0.97
C VAL A 172 11.21 -3.80 -2.38
N PRO A 173 11.71 -4.48 -3.41
CA PRO A 173 11.45 -4.09 -4.80
C PRO A 173 9.97 -4.02 -5.11
N VAL A 174 9.59 -3.11 -6.00
CA VAL A 174 8.21 -2.97 -6.49
C VAL A 174 8.16 -3.44 -7.95
N GLY A 175 7.12 -4.19 -8.30
CA GLY A 175 6.94 -4.70 -9.67
C GLY A 175 6.61 -3.61 -10.72
N GLY A 176 6.20 -2.41 -10.28
CA GLY A 176 5.96 -1.25 -11.15
C GLY A 176 4.49 -0.95 -11.43
N GLY A 177 3.57 -1.89 -11.21
CA GLY A 177 2.14 -1.70 -11.41
C GLY A 177 1.44 -0.99 -10.24
N ALA A 178 0.59 -0.01 -10.54
CA ALA A 178 -0.31 0.57 -9.56
C ALA A 178 -1.43 -0.40 -9.19
N PHE A 179 -1.92 -0.35 -7.94
CA PHE A 179 -3.06 -1.16 -7.49
C PHE A 179 -4.38 -0.44 -7.71
N SER A 180 -4.51 0.78 -7.22
CA SER A 180 -5.75 1.57 -7.28
C SER A 180 -6.23 1.80 -8.72
N GLY A 181 -7.54 1.73 -8.90
CA GLY A 181 -8.19 1.95 -10.21
C GLY A 181 -8.19 0.74 -11.13
N LYS A 182 -7.59 -0.39 -10.73
CA LYS A 182 -7.58 -1.64 -11.50
C LYS A 182 -8.58 -2.63 -10.92
N ASP A 183 -9.31 -3.33 -11.81
CA ASP A 183 -10.15 -4.45 -11.45
C ASP A 183 -9.32 -5.72 -11.21
N PRO A 184 -9.89 -6.79 -10.61
CA PRO A 184 -9.15 -8.01 -10.27
C PRO A 184 -8.57 -8.79 -11.45
N SER A 185 -9.02 -8.56 -12.68
CA SER A 185 -8.44 -9.21 -13.87
C SER A 185 -7.02 -8.71 -14.17
N LYS A 186 -6.62 -7.58 -13.58
CA LYS A 186 -5.30 -6.99 -13.75
C LYS A 186 -4.30 -7.63 -12.78
N VAL A 187 -3.37 -8.42 -13.32
CA VAL A 187 -2.36 -9.15 -12.53
C VAL A 187 -1.44 -8.23 -11.72
N ASP A 188 -1.23 -7.00 -12.15
CA ASP A 188 -0.52 -5.99 -11.36
C ASP A 188 -1.08 -5.85 -9.94
N ARG A 189 -2.38 -6.03 -9.79
CA ARG A 189 -3.08 -5.96 -8.51
C ARG A 189 -3.31 -7.34 -7.92
N SER A 190 -4.03 -8.22 -8.61
CA SER A 190 -4.43 -9.54 -8.10
C SER A 190 -3.24 -10.44 -7.78
N ALA A 191 -2.25 -10.50 -8.67
CA ALA A 191 -1.06 -11.32 -8.43
C ALA A 191 -0.11 -10.73 -7.39
N ALA A 192 -0.07 -9.41 -7.21
CA ALA A 192 0.65 -8.80 -6.07
C ALA A 192 0.01 -9.23 -4.73
N TYR A 193 -1.33 -9.27 -4.67
CA TYR A 193 -2.03 -9.77 -3.47
C TYR A 193 -1.80 -11.27 -3.25
N ALA A 194 -1.81 -12.07 -4.32
CA ALA A 194 -1.52 -13.51 -4.22
C ALA A 194 -0.07 -13.76 -3.79
N ALA A 195 0.89 -13.02 -4.32
CA ALA A 195 2.30 -13.10 -3.92
C ALA A 195 2.48 -12.70 -2.43
N ARG A 196 1.78 -11.64 -1.98
CA ARG A 196 1.75 -11.27 -0.55
C ARG A 196 1.10 -12.38 0.29
N HIS A 197 -0.01 -12.96 -0.15
CA HIS A 197 -0.69 -14.04 0.55
C HIS A 197 0.24 -15.25 0.72
N LEU A 198 0.94 -15.66 -0.33
CA LEU A 198 1.90 -16.75 -0.28
C LEU A 198 3.07 -16.44 0.67
N ALA A 199 3.72 -15.27 0.53
CA ALA A 199 4.82 -14.85 1.40
C ALA A 199 4.39 -14.83 2.88
N LYS A 200 3.22 -14.29 3.16
CA LYS A 200 2.65 -14.23 4.51
C LYS A 200 2.41 -15.62 5.10
N ASN A 201 1.91 -16.55 4.30
CA ASN A 201 1.70 -17.93 4.75
C ASN A 201 3.02 -18.65 5.04
N ILE A 202 4.06 -18.47 4.23
CA ILE A 202 5.39 -19.04 4.46
C ILE A 202 5.93 -18.59 5.83
N VAL A 203 5.86 -17.28 6.12
CA VAL A 203 6.36 -16.73 7.39
C VAL A 203 5.46 -17.13 8.57
N ALA A 204 4.15 -17.07 8.41
CA ALA A 204 3.18 -17.44 9.46
C ALA A 204 3.30 -18.92 9.89
N HIS A 205 3.58 -19.82 8.93
CA HIS A 205 3.83 -21.23 9.21
C HIS A 205 5.28 -21.52 9.67
N LYS A 206 6.08 -20.47 9.89
CA LYS A 206 7.46 -20.58 10.37
C LYS A 206 8.37 -21.40 9.45
N LEU A 207 8.12 -21.36 8.16
CA LEU A 207 8.98 -21.98 7.16
C LEU A 207 10.22 -21.12 6.89
N ALA A 208 10.08 -19.80 7.00
CA ALA A 208 11.16 -18.82 6.97
C ALA A 208 10.83 -17.64 7.91
N GLU A 209 11.82 -16.79 8.24
CA GLU A 209 11.57 -15.53 8.96
C GLU A 209 11.26 -14.38 8.01
N ILE A 210 11.85 -14.42 6.83
CA ILE A 210 11.65 -13.46 5.75
C ILE A 210 11.32 -14.25 4.49
N CYS A 211 10.37 -13.73 3.70
CA CYS A 211 10.03 -14.32 2.43
C CYS A 211 9.67 -13.23 1.41
N GLN A 212 10.33 -13.27 0.26
CA GLN A 212 9.96 -12.51 -0.93
C GLN A 212 9.51 -13.48 -2.02
N VAL A 213 8.34 -13.23 -2.57
CA VAL A 213 7.77 -13.95 -3.70
C VAL A 213 7.82 -13.05 -4.92
N ARG A 214 8.30 -13.58 -6.05
CA ARG A 214 8.20 -12.93 -7.35
C ARG A 214 7.42 -13.82 -8.28
N VAL A 215 6.45 -13.26 -8.97
CA VAL A 215 5.68 -13.97 -9.98
C VAL A 215 5.69 -13.17 -11.28
N ALA A 216 6.03 -13.82 -12.39
CA ALA A 216 6.12 -13.20 -13.72
C ALA A 216 5.00 -13.71 -14.61
N TYR A 217 4.38 -12.81 -15.37
CA TYR A 217 3.34 -13.15 -16.36
C TYR A 217 3.69 -12.60 -17.73
N ALA A 218 3.11 -13.24 -18.75
CA ALA A 218 3.00 -12.71 -20.10
C ALA A 218 1.54 -12.50 -20.46
N ILE A 219 1.25 -11.44 -21.18
CA ILE A 219 -0.10 -11.09 -21.62
C ILE A 219 -0.78 -12.30 -22.35
N GLY A 220 -2.03 -12.56 -22.05
CA GLY A 220 -2.83 -13.64 -22.64
C GLY A 220 -2.48 -15.04 -22.15
N LYS A 221 -1.51 -15.21 -21.22
CA LYS A 221 -1.20 -16.53 -20.64
C LYS A 221 -1.80 -16.63 -19.24
N ALA A 222 -2.49 -17.76 -18.97
CA ALA A 222 -3.03 -18.02 -17.65
C ALA A 222 -1.93 -18.46 -16.67
N GLU A 223 -1.06 -19.37 -17.09
CA GLU A 223 0.04 -19.84 -16.26
C GLU A 223 1.14 -18.77 -16.14
N PRO A 224 1.66 -18.51 -14.91
CA PRO A 224 2.81 -17.65 -14.75
C PRO A 224 4.05 -18.24 -15.44
N TYR A 225 4.88 -17.36 -16.01
CA TYR A 225 6.16 -17.76 -16.60
C TYR A 225 7.18 -18.20 -15.57
N GLU A 226 7.11 -17.60 -14.38
CA GLU A 226 8.00 -17.92 -13.27
C GLU A 226 7.34 -17.59 -11.93
N LEU A 227 7.60 -18.44 -10.95
CA LEU A 227 7.32 -18.20 -9.54
C LEU A 227 8.59 -18.49 -8.77
N SER A 228 9.21 -17.46 -8.19
CA SER A 228 10.43 -17.59 -7.40
C SER A 228 10.23 -17.14 -5.95
N ILE A 229 10.90 -17.84 -5.05
CA ILE A 229 10.86 -17.61 -3.61
C ILE A 229 12.27 -17.30 -3.14
N GLU A 230 12.43 -16.19 -2.40
CA GLU A 230 13.68 -15.81 -1.77
C GLU A 230 13.44 -15.68 -0.26
N THR A 231 14.20 -16.43 0.54
CA THR A 231 14.07 -16.44 2.00
C THR A 231 15.24 -15.75 2.71
N PHE A 232 16.19 -15.20 1.98
CA PHE A 232 17.34 -14.47 2.54
C PHE A 232 18.11 -15.26 3.62
N ASP A 233 18.36 -16.54 3.36
CA ASP A 233 19.01 -17.48 4.26
C ASP A 233 18.28 -17.68 5.61
N THR A 234 17.01 -17.30 5.70
CA THR A 234 16.20 -17.47 6.93
C THR A 234 15.29 -18.68 6.89
N SER A 235 15.38 -19.51 5.86
CA SER A 235 14.61 -20.77 5.76
C SER A 235 14.88 -21.68 6.95
N LYS A 236 13.83 -22.22 7.53
CA LYS A 236 13.89 -23.19 8.65
C LYS A 236 13.59 -24.61 8.19
N LYS A 237 13.38 -24.80 6.92
CA LYS A 237 13.08 -26.08 6.27
C LYS A 237 13.94 -26.24 5.03
N ASP A 238 14.09 -27.46 4.57
CA ASP A 238 14.73 -27.75 3.30
C ASP A 238 13.86 -27.32 2.11
N ASP A 239 14.47 -27.17 0.96
CA ASP A 239 13.83 -26.70 -0.27
C ASP A 239 12.67 -27.62 -0.70
N VAL A 240 12.73 -28.92 -0.39
CA VAL A 240 11.67 -29.87 -0.75
C VAL A 240 10.37 -29.53 -0.03
N VAL A 241 10.45 -29.24 1.28
CA VAL A 241 9.28 -28.87 2.09
C VAL A 241 8.73 -27.51 1.65
N LEU A 242 9.61 -26.57 1.35
CA LEU A 242 9.20 -25.24 0.89
C LEU A 242 8.50 -25.34 -0.48
N ASN A 243 9.07 -26.07 -1.42
CA ASN A 243 8.50 -26.28 -2.76
C ASN A 243 7.15 -27.01 -2.71
N ASP A 244 7.01 -28.05 -1.86
CA ASP A 244 5.72 -28.72 -1.64
C ASP A 244 4.66 -27.76 -1.08
N PHE A 245 5.06 -26.87 -0.17
CA PHE A 245 4.14 -25.86 0.35
C PHE A 245 3.71 -24.87 -0.72
N VAL A 246 4.65 -24.35 -1.51
CA VAL A 246 4.41 -23.39 -2.59
C VAL A 246 3.53 -23.96 -3.69
N SER A 247 3.69 -25.24 -4.05
CA SER A 247 2.91 -25.91 -5.09
C SER A 247 1.39 -25.96 -4.82
N LYS A 248 0.97 -25.71 -3.59
CA LYS A 248 -0.45 -25.63 -3.20
C LYS A 248 -1.10 -24.29 -3.53
N PHE A 249 -0.31 -23.33 -3.98
CA PHE A 249 -0.79 -21.99 -4.33
C PHE A 249 -0.84 -21.85 -5.84
N ASP A 250 -2.02 -22.04 -6.39
CA ASP A 250 -2.25 -21.76 -7.80
C ASP A 250 -2.17 -20.24 -8.05
N MET A 251 -1.35 -19.84 -9.02
CA MET A 251 -1.10 -18.43 -9.35
C MET A 251 -1.74 -18.01 -10.68
N MET A 252 -2.61 -18.84 -11.28
CA MET A 252 -3.41 -18.42 -12.43
C MET A 252 -4.39 -17.29 -12.04
N PRO A 253 -4.59 -16.27 -12.88
CA PRO A 253 -5.41 -15.09 -12.54
C PRO A 253 -6.82 -15.44 -12.07
N GLY A 254 -7.51 -16.35 -12.75
CA GLY A 254 -8.85 -16.82 -12.37
C GLY A 254 -8.87 -17.48 -10.98
N MET A 255 -7.89 -18.33 -10.68
CA MET A 255 -7.76 -19.01 -9.39
C MET A 255 -7.40 -18.05 -8.25
N ILE A 256 -6.63 -17.00 -8.55
CA ILE A 256 -6.35 -15.94 -7.58
C ILE A 256 -7.62 -15.18 -7.21
N ILE A 257 -8.40 -14.78 -8.21
CA ILE A 257 -9.66 -14.04 -8.03
C ILE A 257 -10.62 -14.85 -7.16
N GLU A 258 -10.81 -16.14 -7.46
CA GLU A 258 -11.67 -17.04 -6.70
C GLU A 258 -11.15 -17.23 -5.27
N ARG A 259 -9.88 -17.64 -5.09
CA ARG A 259 -9.30 -17.94 -3.79
C ARG A 259 -9.31 -16.77 -2.83
N LEU A 260 -9.08 -15.54 -3.31
CA LEU A 260 -9.04 -14.32 -2.52
C LEU A 260 -10.37 -13.56 -2.52
N ASP A 261 -11.40 -14.11 -3.20
CA ASP A 261 -12.74 -13.50 -3.33
C ASP A 261 -12.71 -12.04 -3.79
N LEU A 262 -11.82 -11.74 -4.77
CA LEU A 262 -11.49 -10.38 -5.16
C LEU A 262 -12.64 -9.59 -5.80
N LEU A 263 -13.74 -10.23 -6.18
CA LEU A 263 -14.92 -9.56 -6.71
C LEU A 263 -15.83 -8.99 -5.61
N ASN A 264 -15.69 -9.46 -4.37
CA ASN A 264 -16.56 -9.11 -3.25
C ASN A 264 -15.86 -8.32 -2.14
N VAL A 265 -14.56 -8.07 -2.25
CA VAL A 265 -13.81 -7.27 -1.26
C VAL A 265 -13.97 -5.78 -1.51
N ASN A 266 -13.96 -5.00 -0.43
CA ASN A 266 -13.82 -3.55 -0.48
C ASN A 266 -12.33 -3.20 -0.55
N TYR A 267 -11.98 -2.40 -1.50
CA TYR A 267 -10.60 -1.95 -1.75
C TYR A 267 -10.33 -0.58 -1.15
#